data_5005f855381adddfd12cdbfdb8ca55b8
#
_entry.id   5005f855381adddfd12cdbfdb8ca55b8
#
_cell.length_a   1.000
_cell.length_b   1.000
_cell.length_c   1.000
_cell.angle_alpha   90.00
_cell.angle_beta   90.00
_cell.angle_gamma   90.00
#
_symmetry.space_group_name_H-M   'P 1'
#
loop_
_entity.id
_entity.type
_entity.pdbx_description
1 polymer ?
#
loop_
_entity_poly.entity_id
_entity_poly.type
_entity_poly.pdbx_seq_one_letter_code
_entity_poly.pdbx_strand_id
1 'polypeptide(L)'
;MPQNPEVADVAPFRALRYGEQPEQLGDLLCPPYDVISPEDRDRLYGQSPYNFVRVEFPKPDGDPYASAAADLAAWRLRGVMKQDAAAAIYVHDHEFLIGKTRVRRRGIHCALRLHRPEEGIVMPHELTFPKAKEDRLALLRATRTNTSAIFGVFEDARGEIAGGISRHIEGTKPTAEATVGDEQHRVWAIGDRMGIGEFREALAKRRVYIADGHHRYETALAYLAERGAGAAADAPIGYVLAYLCAADDPGLRIFATHRVVRGNGALDRAIDRYFERSPIDAGAIGDIQPGIVVVRDGRYEQLQLKADADLSSVKPAWRDLPVAQAEELLLRDVRNSGAEITYEHDTKAALAATEAGATVLLLRAVDPETLRRVADAGERLPQKTTYFFPKVPAGLVVRPLD
;
A
#
# COMPACT_ATOMS: atom_id res chain seq x y z
N MET A 1 25.85 23.91 -7.66
CA MET A 1 24.78 24.61 -6.92
C MET A 1 24.26 23.62 -5.90
N PRO A 2 24.13 23.95 -4.61
CA PRO A 2 23.54 23.05 -3.65
C PRO A 2 22.09 22.81 -4.11
N GLN A 3 21.72 21.54 -4.32
CA GLN A 3 20.35 21.11 -4.61
C GLN A 3 19.51 21.53 -3.42
N ASN A 4 18.41 22.24 -3.69
CA ASN A 4 17.42 22.60 -2.68
C ASN A 4 16.81 21.30 -2.11
N PRO A 5 16.98 20.98 -0.80
CA PRO A 5 16.73 19.62 -0.29
C PRO A 5 15.26 19.31 0.07
N GLU A 6 14.28 20.01 -0.46
CA GLU A 6 12.90 19.94 0.04
C GLU A 6 11.85 19.48 -0.97
N VAL A 7 12.21 18.70 -2.02
CA VAL A 7 11.32 18.53 -3.17
C VAL A 7 11.23 17.08 -3.65
N ALA A 8 10.00 16.54 -3.75
CA ALA A 8 9.76 15.27 -4.41
C ALA A 8 10.08 15.41 -5.91
N ASP A 9 11.05 14.65 -6.40
CA ASP A 9 11.42 14.61 -7.82
C ASP A 9 10.79 13.36 -8.45
N VAL A 10 9.97 13.59 -9.49
CA VAL A 10 9.37 12.53 -10.27
C VAL A 10 9.88 12.58 -11.71
N ALA A 11 10.04 11.42 -12.29
CA ALA A 11 10.48 11.27 -13.68
C ALA A 11 9.49 10.43 -14.50
N PRO A 12 9.35 10.71 -15.79
CA PRO A 12 8.68 9.80 -16.71
C PRO A 12 9.55 8.56 -16.91
N PHE A 13 8.91 7.45 -17.30
CA PHE A 13 9.61 6.21 -17.62
C PHE A 13 8.90 5.44 -18.73
N ARG A 14 9.59 4.50 -19.34
CA ARG A 14 9.02 3.62 -20.36
C ARG A 14 8.45 2.39 -19.68
N ALA A 15 7.12 2.38 -19.46
CA ALA A 15 6.48 1.25 -18.79
C ALA A 15 6.58 -0.03 -19.64
N LEU A 16 6.69 -1.15 -18.95
CA LEU A 16 6.45 -2.46 -19.49
C LEU A 16 4.98 -2.81 -19.20
N ARG A 17 4.19 -3.04 -20.25
CA ARG A 17 2.75 -3.30 -20.16
C ARG A 17 2.36 -4.47 -21.04
N TYR A 18 1.24 -5.11 -20.74
CA TYR A 18 0.68 -6.13 -21.61
C TYR A 18 0.34 -5.52 -22.99
N GLY A 19 0.75 -6.22 -24.05
CA GLY A 19 0.32 -5.95 -25.42
C GLY A 19 -1.08 -6.50 -25.66
N GLU A 20 -1.48 -6.57 -26.92
CA GLU A 20 -2.71 -7.25 -27.32
C GLU A 20 -2.59 -8.74 -27.00
N GLN A 21 -3.51 -9.26 -26.20
CA GLN A 21 -3.62 -10.65 -25.81
C GLN A 21 -5.05 -11.12 -26.07
N PRO A 22 -5.27 -12.45 -26.29
CA PRO A 22 -6.61 -13.01 -26.37
C PRO A 22 -7.36 -12.95 -25.03
N GLU A 23 -6.63 -12.99 -23.90
CA GLU A 23 -7.19 -12.82 -22.57
C GLU A 23 -7.52 -11.35 -22.30
N GLN A 24 -8.54 -11.11 -21.47
CA GLN A 24 -8.81 -9.76 -20.99
C GLN A 24 -7.69 -9.30 -20.05
N LEU A 25 -7.29 -8.05 -20.15
CA LEU A 25 -6.20 -7.50 -19.33
C LEU A 25 -6.42 -7.74 -17.84
N GLY A 26 -7.68 -7.68 -17.36
CA GLY A 26 -8.02 -7.95 -15.95
C GLY A 26 -7.62 -9.33 -15.48
N ASP A 27 -7.68 -10.36 -16.35
CA ASP A 27 -7.30 -11.73 -16.01
C ASP A 27 -5.78 -11.92 -15.88
N LEU A 28 -5.01 -10.96 -16.38
CA LEU A 28 -3.54 -10.96 -16.36
C LEU A 28 -2.98 -10.21 -15.15
N LEU A 29 -3.79 -9.38 -14.48
CA LEU A 29 -3.38 -8.60 -13.32
C LEU A 29 -3.51 -9.41 -12.03
N CYS A 30 -2.81 -8.96 -10.98
CA CYS A 30 -2.97 -9.50 -9.64
C CYS A 30 -2.87 -8.38 -8.59
N PRO A 31 -3.36 -8.59 -7.38
CA PRO A 31 -3.04 -7.69 -6.26
C PRO A 31 -1.54 -7.64 -5.96
N PRO A 32 -1.05 -6.68 -5.17
CA PRO A 32 0.31 -6.74 -4.62
C PRO A 32 0.50 -8.00 -3.75
N TYR A 33 1.73 -8.49 -3.69
CA TYR A 33 2.10 -9.77 -3.05
C TYR A 33 1.63 -9.90 -1.59
N ASP A 34 1.56 -8.81 -0.84
CA ASP A 34 1.28 -8.77 0.60
C ASP A 34 -0.19 -8.96 0.98
N VAL A 35 -1.07 -9.03 -0.02
CA VAL A 35 -2.51 -9.33 0.15
C VAL A 35 -2.94 -10.59 -0.61
N ILE A 36 -2.01 -11.36 -1.16
CA ILE A 36 -2.29 -12.62 -1.87
C ILE A 36 -2.08 -13.78 -0.92
N SER A 37 -3.15 -14.52 -0.59
CA SER A 37 -3.04 -15.80 0.13
C SER A 37 -2.41 -16.90 -0.76
N PRO A 38 -1.91 -18.00 -0.18
CA PRO A 38 -1.46 -19.16 -0.97
C PRO A 38 -2.54 -19.70 -1.91
N GLU A 39 -3.79 -19.75 -1.44
CA GLU A 39 -4.97 -20.20 -2.22
C GLU A 39 -5.28 -19.24 -3.36
N ASP A 40 -5.23 -17.92 -3.11
CA ASP A 40 -5.41 -16.91 -4.15
C ASP A 40 -4.29 -16.96 -5.18
N ARG A 41 -3.05 -17.18 -4.76
CA ARG A 41 -1.93 -17.38 -5.68
C ARG A 41 -2.18 -18.56 -6.60
N ASP A 42 -2.60 -19.69 -6.07
CA ASP A 42 -2.87 -20.89 -6.88
C ASP A 42 -4.03 -20.67 -7.86
N ARG A 43 -5.08 -19.98 -7.43
CA ARG A 43 -6.21 -19.57 -8.29
C ARG A 43 -5.72 -18.67 -9.43
N LEU A 44 -4.92 -17.64 -9.14
CA LEU A 44 -4.37 -16.72 -10.14
C LEU A 44 -3.41 -17.42 -11.11
N TYR A 45 -2.59 -18.38 -10.64
CA TYR A 45 -1.75 -19.22 -11.50
C TYR A 45 -2.59 -20.06 -12.48
N GLY A 46 -3.76 -20.53 -12.07
CA GLY A 46 -4.69 -21.29 -12.91
C GLY A 46 -5.49 -20.42 -13.88
N GLN A 47 -5.63 -19.12 -13.61
CA GLN A 47 -6.43 -18.20 -14.42
C GLN A 47 -5.80 -17.92 -15.78
N SER A 48 -4.49 -17.68 -15.83
CA SER A 48 -3.74 -17.51 -17.06
C SER A 48 -2.25 -17.88 -16.89
N PRO A 49 -1.61 -18.48 -17.92
CA PRO A 49 -0.16 -18.67 -17.94
C PRO A 49 0.61 -17.34 -17.96
N TYR A 50 -0.07 -16.23 -18.23
CA TYR A 50 0.48 -14.89 -18.26
C TYR A 50 0.02 -14.02 -17.10
N ASN A 51 -0.70 -14.56 -16.08
CA ASN A 51 -1.08 -13.77 -14.92
C ASN A 51 0.17 -13.30 -14.18
N PHE A 52 0.19 -12.00 -13.85
CA PHE A 52 1.36 -11.32 -13.28
C PHE A 52 1.77 -11.84 -11.90
N VAL A 53 0.92 -12.62 -11.23
CA VAL A 53 1.25 -13.31 -9.97
C VAL A 53 2.51 -14.18 -10.09
N ARG A 54 2.81 -14.71 -11.28
CA ARG A 54 4.03 -15.49 -11.55
C ARG A 54 5.30 -14.68 -11.36
N VAL A 55 5.23 -13.37 -11.56
CA VAL A 55 6.32 -12.43 -11.37
C VAL A 55 6.24 -11.75 -10.01
N GLU A 56 5.04 -11.30 -9.59
CA GLU A 56 4.85 -10.56 -8.34
C GLU A 56 4.99 -11.43 -7.10
N PHE A 57 4.42 -12.65 -7.14
CA PHE A 57 4.43 -13.59 -6.02
C PHE A 57 4.63 -15.04 -6.50
N PRO A 58 5.84 -15.38 -7.00
CA PRO A 58 6.13 -16.68 -7.58
C PRO A 58 5.95 -17.81 -6.56
N LYS A 59 5.64 -19.02 -7.07
CA LYS A 59 5.56 -20.22 -6.23
C LYS A 59 6.94 -20.58 -5.66
N PRO A 60 7.01 -21.12 -4.43
CA PRO A 60 8.28 -21.41 -3.77
C PRO A 60 9.00 -22.66 -4.29
N ASP A 61 8.65 -23.12 -5.50
CA ASP A 61 9.22 -24.31 -6.12
C ASP A 61 10.57 -23.98 -6.76
N GLY A 62 11.64 -24.60 -6.29
CA GLY A 62 13.01 -24.34 -6.76
C GLY A 62 13.49 -22.94 -6.37
N ASP A 63 13.99 -22.17 -7.36
CA ASP A 63 14.34 -20.75 -7.19
C ASP A 63 13.20 -19.88 -7.72
N PRO A 64 12.34 -19.34 -6.84
CA PRO A 64 11.18 -18.56 -7.25
C PRO A 64 11.56 -17.27 -7.97
N TYR A 65 12.67 -16.66 -7.62
CA TYR A 65 13.10 -15.38 -8.20
C TYR A 65 13.70 -15.56 -9.60
N ALA A 66 14.46 -16.63 -9.80
CA ALA A 66 14.94 -17.01 -11.12
C ALA A 66 13.78 -17.36 -12.06
N SER A 67 12.74 -18.07 -11.53
CA SER A 67 11.52 -18.38 -12.28
C SER A 67 10.78 -17.10 -12.70
N ALA A 68 10.57 -16.16 -11.78
CA ALA A 68 9.93 -14.88 -12.08
C ALA A 68 10.70 -14.08 -13.14
N ALA A 69 12.04 -14.06 -13.06
CA ALA A 69 12.88 -13.38 -14.05
C ALA A 69 12.80 -14.06 -15.42
N ALA A 70 12.78 -15.38 -15.47
CA ALA A 70 12.64 -16.15 -16.70
C ALA A 70 11.27 -15.93 -17.37
N ASP A 71 10.18 -15.95 -16.58
CA ASP A 71 8.82 -15.66 -17.08
C ASP A 71 8.75 -14.25 -17.67
N LEU A 72 9.25 -13.24 -16.95
CA LEU A 72 9.24 -11.85 -17.41
C LEU A 72 10.06 -11.68 -18.71
N ALA A 73 11.23 -12.28 -18.80
CA ALA A 73 12.08 -12.26 -19.98
C ALA A 73 11.40 -12.96 -21.19
N ALA A 74 10.78 -14.13 -20.95
CA ALA A 74 10.04 -14.86 -21.98
C ALA A 74 8.83 -14.07 -22.48
N TRP A 75 8.09 -13.38 -21.57
CA TRP A 75 6.95 -12.55 -21.95
C TRP A 75 7.38 -11.33 -22.78
N ARG A 76 8.50 -10.71 -22.44
CA ARG A 76 9.08 -9.63 -23.26
C ARG A 76 9.48 -10.14 -24.64
N LEU A 77 10.18 -11.26 -24.74
CA LEU A 77 10.63 -11.85 -26.00
C LEU A 77 9.47 -12.25 -26.92
N ARG A 78 8.40 -12.79 -26.33
CA ARG A 78 7.19 -13.22 -27.06
C ARG A 78 6.23 -12.06 -27.38
N GLY A 79 6.49 -10.86 -26.90
CA GLY A 79 5.63 -9.69 -27.09
C GLY A 79 4.34 -9.72 -26.26
N VAL A 80 4.24 -10.63 -25.25
CA VAL A 80 3.14 -10.64 -24.27
C VAL A 80 3.19 -9.35 -23.46
N MET A 81 4.37 -8.97 -23.00
CA MET A 81 4.62 -7.63 -22.44
C MET A 81 5.53 -6.83 -23.36
N LYS A 82 5.19 -5.57 -23.57
CA LYS A 82 5.93 -4.65 -24.43
C LYS A 82 6.30 -3.40 -23.67
N GLN A 83 7.52 -2.93 -23.89
CA GLN A 83 7.98 -1.66 -23.35
C GLN A 83 7.49 -0.52 -24.22
N ASP A 84 6.92 0.53 -23.62
CA ASP A 84 6.46 1.70 -24.34
C ASP A 84 7.58 2.37 -25.12
N ALA A 85 7.27 2.91 -26.31
CA ALA A 85 8.26 3.53 -27.18
C ALA A 85 8.87 4.80 -26.59
N ALA A 86 8.08 5.57 -25.84
CA ALA A 86 8.48 6.81 -25.20
C ALA A 86 8.26 6.76 -23.70
N ALA A 87 9.04 7.54 -22.95
CA ALA A 87 8.84 7.73 -21.53
C ALA A 87 7.60 8.60 -21.28
N ALA A 88 6.79 8.22 -20.28
CA ALA A 88 5.56 8.91 -19.91
C ALA A 88 5.35 8.90 -18.39
N ILE A 89 4.48 9.78 -17.93
CA ILE A 89 3.75 9.68 -16.66
C ILE A 89 2.40 9.08 -16.98
N TYR A 90 1.92 8.13 -16.17
CA TYR A 90 0.70 7.38 -16.48
C TYR A 90 -0.40 7.79 -15.51
N VAL A 91 -1.43 8.47 -16.00
CA VAL A 91 -2.65 8.72 -15.24
C VAL A 91 -3.41 7.42 -15.09
N HIS A 92 -3.93 7.14 -13.91
CA HIS A 92 -4.69 5.93 -13.63
C HIS A 92 -5.96 6.28 -12.85
N ASP A 93 -7.11 6.05 -13.47
CA ASP A 93 -8.41 6.01 -12.83
C ASP A 93 -8.72 4.61 -12.35
N HIS A 94 -9.03 4.49 -11.08
CA HIS A 94 -9.43 3.26 -10.44
C HIS A 94 -10.84 3.45 -9.88
N GLU A 95 -11.83 2.84 -10.52
CA GLU A 95 -13.23 2.86 -10.09
C GLU A 95 -13.57 1.55 -9.37
N PHE A 96 -14.24 1.65 -8.23
CA PHE A 96 -14.59 0.51 -7.36
C PHE A 96 -15.85 0.78 -6.56
N LEU A 97 -16.36 -0.23 -5.86
CA LEU A 97 -17.56 -0.12 -5.04
C LEU A 97 -17.22 0.06 -3.55
N ILE A 98 -17.90 0.99 -2.90
CA ILE A 98 -18.02 1.09 -1.45
C ILE A 98 -19.49 0.83 -1.10
N GLY A 99 -19.77 -0.36 -0.60
CA GLY A 99 -21.14 -0.84 -0.50
C GLY A 99 -21.81 -0.87 -1.88
N LYS A 100 -22.80 -0.01 -2.11
CA LYS A 100 -23.49 0.13 -3.41
C LYS A 100 -23.04 1.36 -4.21
N THR A 101 -22.16 2.17 -3.67
CA THR A 101 -21.72 3.43 -4.31
C THR A 101 -20.46 3.20 -5.11
N ARG A 102 -20.47 3.57 -6.40
CA ARG A 102 -19.28 3.58 -7.25
C ARG A 102 -18.45 4.82 -6.93
N VAL A 103 -17.19 4.60 -6.65
CA VAL A 103 -16.21 5.62 -6.27
C VAL A 103 -15.04 5.55 -7.25
N ARG A 104 -14.46 6.69 -7.60
CA ARG A 104 -13.27 6.76 -8.44
C ARG A 104 -12.13 7.40 -7.66
N ARG A 105 -11.00 6.73 -7.63
CA ARG A 105 -9.71 7.26 -7.19
C ARG A 105 -8.85 7.54 -8.42
N ARG A 106 -8.25 8.72 -8.48
CA ARG A 106 -7.38 9.14 -9.58
C ARG A 106 -5.99 9.46 -9.07
N GLY A 107 -4.98 8.94 -9.74
CA GLY A 107 -3.59 9.21 -9.43
C GLY A 107 -2.70 9.04 -10.66
N ILE A 108 -1.39 9.14 -10.43
CA ILE A 108 -0.39 8.99 -11.49
C ILE A 108 0.64 7.92 -11.12
N HIS A 109 1.05 7.10 -12.10
CA HIS A 109 2.26 6.30 -11.98
C HIS A 109 3.44 7.10 -12.55
N CYS A 110 4.51 7.16 -11.75
CA CYS A 110 5.75 7.82 -12.12
C CYS A 110 6.95 7.09 -11.50
N ALA A 111 8.15 7.44 -11.94
CA ALA A 111 9.38 7.09 -11.24
C ALA A 111 9.63 8.16 -10.17
N LEU A 112 9.47 7.81 -8.89
CA LEU A 112 9.73 8.69 -7.75
C LEU A 112 11.18 8.52 -7.32
N ARG A 113 11.93 9.63 -7.21
CA ARG A 113 13.31 9.60 -6.71
C ARG A 113 13.33 9.04 -5.28
N LEU A 114 14.31 8.19 -5.04
CA LEU A 114 14.55 7.62 -3.71
C LEU A 114 15.23 8.67 -2.82
N HIS A 115 14.63 8.89 -1.66
CA HIS A 115 15.13 9.73 -0.58
C HIS A 115 15.20 8.95 0.71
N ARG A 116 16.21 9.21 1.52
CA ARG A 116 16.24 8.66 2.87
C ARG A 116 15.18 9.37 3.72
N PRO A 117 14.56 8.68 4.70
CA PRO A 117 13.53 9.30 5.54
C PRO A 117 13.98 10.57 6.24
N GLU A 118 15.26 10.65 6.59
CA GLU A 118 15.88 11.81 7.27
C GLU A 118 15.91 13.07 6.39
N GLU A 119 15.79 12.92 5.07
CA GLU A 119 15.70 14.05 4.13
C GLU A 119 14.32 14.73 4.16
N GLY A 120 13.30 14.10 4.77
CA GLY A 120 11.97 14.71 4.98
C GLY A 120 11.14 14.89 3.71
N ILE A 121 11.49 14.23 2.61
CA ILE A 121 10.83 14.38 1.29
C ILE A 121 9.84 13.25 1.03
N VAL A 122 10.29 12.01 1.20
CA VAL A 122 9.43 10.82 1.12
C VAL A 122 9.32 10.21 2.51
N MET A 123 8.12 10.28 3.08
CA MET A 123 7.88 10.03 4.50
C MET A 123 7.19 8.67 4.70
N PRO A 124 7.89 7.67 5.24
CA PRO A 124 7.24 6.44 5.66
C PRO A 124 6.51 6.65 7.00
N HIS A 125 5.32 6.05 7.15
CA HIS A 125 4.56 6.13 8.39
C HIS A 125 4.44 4.77 9.13
N GLU A 126 4.98 3.68 8.58
CA GLU A 126 4.86 2.34 9.15
C GLU A 126 6.22 1.64 9.24
N LEU A 127 6.39 0.78 10.26
CA LEU A 127 7.56 -0.08 10.42
C LEU A 127 7.51 -1.26 9.43
N THR A 128 8.68 -1.78 9.05
CA THR A 128 8.81 -2.88 8.10
C THR A 128 9.39 -4.14 8.72
N PHE A 129 9.11 -5.30 8.12
CA PHE A 129 9.66 -6.59 8.53
C PHE A 129 10.92 -6.96 7.73
N PRO A 130 12.02 -7.41 8.38
CA PRO A 130 13.26 -7.81 7.70
C PRO A 130 13.02 -8.88 6.63
N LYS A 131 12.28 -9.94 6.94
CA LYS A 131 12.00 -11.07 6.04
C LYS A 131 11.31 -10.63 4.74
N ALA A 132 10.33 -9.72 4.83
CA ALA A 132 9.63 -9.21 3.65
C ALA A 132 10.55 -8.34 2.77
N LYS A 133 11.49 -7.61 3.37
CA LYS A 133 12.50 -6.85 2.62
C LYS A 133 13.48 -7.75 1.88
N GLU A 134 13.96 -8.80 2.53
CA GLU A 134 14.88 -9.79 1.91
C GLU A 134 14.23 -10.45 0.70
N ASP A 135 12.98 -10.89 0.83
CA ASP A 135 12.20 -11.49 -0.24
C ASP A 135 12.05 -10.54 -1.44
N ARG A 136 11.61 -9.30 -1.19
CA ARG A 136 11.46 -8.31 -2.26
C ARG A 136 12.78 -7.88 -2.88
N LEU A 137 13.86 -7.83 -2.10
CA LEU A 137 15.19 -7.52 -2.61
C LEU A 137 15.73 -8.63 -3.52
N ALA A 138 15.48 -9.88 -3.18
CA ALA A 138 15.83 -11.02 -4.03
C ALA A 138 15.07 -10.96 -5.38
N LEU A 139 13.77 -10.67 -5.35
CA LEU A 139 12.97 -10.48 -6.57
C LEU A 139 13.49 -9.30 -7.42
N LEU A 140 13.78 -8.16 -6.79
CA LEU A 140 14.29 -6.98 -7.49
C LEU A 140 15.67 -7.24 -8.13
N ARG A 141 16.55 -7.97 -7.44
CA ARG A 141 17.86 -8.38 -7.99
C ARG A 141 17.70 -9.27 -9.22
N ALA A 142 16.79 -10.23 -9.17
CA ALA A 142 16.57 -11.20 -10.23
C ALA A 142 15.89 -10.56 -11.46
N THR A 143 14.84 -9.77 -11.24
CA THR A 143 14.02 -9.21 -12.34
C THR A 143 14.52 -7.86 -12.84
N ARG A 144 15.30 -7.12 -12.05
CA ARG A 144 15.67 -5.72 -12.30
C ARG A 144 14.46 -4.85 -12.66
N THR A 145 13.34 -5.07 -11.95
CA THR A 145 12.07 -4.48 -12.31
C THR A 145 11.29 -4.14 -11.05
N ASN A 146 10.71 -2.94 -10.97
CA ASN A 146 9.68 -2.65 -9.99
C ASN A 146 8.38 -3.29 -10.47
N THR A 147 8.01 -4.42 -9.92
CA THR A 147 6.87 -5.26 -10.34
C THR A 147 5.53 -4.67 -9.93
N SER A 148 5.49 -3.95 -8.80
CA SER A 148 4.31 -3.24 -8.30
C SER A 148 4.71 -1.87 -7.74
N ALA A 149 3.81 -0.89 -7.86
CA ALA A 149 4.04 0.46 -7.41
C ALA A 149 3.97 0.55 -5.88
N ILE A 150 4.81 1.40 -5.26
CA ILE A 150 4.46 1.94 -3.95
C ILE A 150 3.26 2.86 -4.12
N PHE A 151 2.44 3.00 -3.09
CA PHE A 151 1.38 3.99 -3.07
C PHE A 151 1.80 5.17 -2.19
N GLY A 152 1.86 6.37 -2.75
CA GLY A 152 2.14 7.61 -2.04
C GLY A 152 0.96 8.57 -2.10
N VAL A 153 0.78 9.33 -1.04
CA VAL A 153 -0.18 10.44 -0.98
C VAL A 153 0.55 11.76 -0.80
N PHE A 154 0.00 12.82 -1.36
CA PHE A 154 0.53 14.18 -1.26
C PHE A 154 -0.62 15.19 -1.12
N GLU A 155 -0.33 16.38 -0.61
CA GLU A 155 -1.32 17.46 -0.52
C GLU A 155 -1.48 18.16 -1.87
N ASP A 156 -2.74 18.33 -2.34
CA ASP A 156 -3.07 19.06 -3.56
C ASP A 156 -4.14 20.13 -3.33
N ALA A 157 -4.08 20.84 -2.21
CA ALA A 157 -5.07 21.81 -1.76
C ALA A 157 -5.47 22.89 -2.81
N ARG A 158 -4.62 23.10 -3.82
CA ARG A 158 -4.92 24.01 -4.94
C ARG A 158 -5.46 23.28 -6.17
N GLY A 159 -5.53 21.94 -6.16
CA GLY A 159 -5.98 21.16 -7.31
C GLY A 159 -5.06 21.26 -8.53
N GLU A 160 -3.78 21.60 -8.35
CA GLU A 160 -2.85 21.81 -9.47
C GLU A 160 -2.62 20.51 -10.24
N ILE A 161 -2.44 19.39 -9.53
CA ILE A 161 -2.23 18.08 -10.15
C ILE A 161 -3.55 17.52 -10.67
N ALA A 162 -4.63 17.60 -9.88
CA ALA A 162 -5.95 17.16 -10.31
C ALA A 162 -6.43 17.90 -11.57
N GLY A 163 -6.21 19.22 -11.63
CA GLY A 163 -6.50 20.06 -12.81
C GLY A 163 -5.62 19.70 -14.01
N GLY A 164 -4.31 19.49 -13.78
CA GLY A 164 -3.37 19.03 -14.80
C GLY A 164 -3.82 17.71 -15.42
N ILE A 165 -4.12 16.72 -14.59
CA ILE A 165 -4.63 15.43 -15.04
C ILE A 165 -5.85 15.62 -15.92
N SER A 166 -6.85 16.38 -15.46
CA SER A 166 -8.11 16.58 -16.19
C SER A 166 -7.86 17.17 -17.59
N ARG A 167 -7.01 18.19 -17.70
CA ARG A 167 -6.67 18.79 -19.00
C ARG A 167 -6.03 17.81 -19.99
N HIS A 168 -5.20 16.88 -19.51
CA HIS A 168 -4.48 15.96 -20.38
C HIS A 168 -5.30 14.74 -20.80
N ILE A 169 -6.31 14.34 -20.04
CA ILE A 169 -7.09 13.12 -20.35
C ILE A 169 -8.49 13.41 -20.88
N GLU A 170 -9.03 14.63 -20.69
CA GLU A 170 -10.37 15.00 -21.14
C GLU A 170 -10.50 14.84 -22.67
N GLY A 171 -11.52 14.10 -23.11
CA GLY A 171 -11.75 13.82 -24.52
C GLY A 171 -10.76 12.83 -25.17
N THR A 172 -9.80 12.30 -24.42
CA THR A 172 -8.84 11.31 -24.93
C THR A 172 -9.23 9.88 -24.55
N LYS A 173 -8.85 8.91 -25.37
CA LYS A 173 -9.05 7.49 -25.05
C LYS A 173 -7.94 7.00 -24.14
N PRO A 174 -8.24 6.15 -23.15
CA PRO A 174 -7.21 5.49 -22.36
C PRO A 174 -6.33 4.59 -23.24
N THR A 175 -5.07 4.47 -22.87
CA THR A 175 -4.10 3.59 -23.53
C THR A 175 -4.19 2.14 -23.03
N ALA A 176 -4.86 1.90 -21.91
CA ALA A 176 -5.22 0.57 -21.40
C ALA A 176 -6.48 0.66 -20.54
N GLU A 177 -7.30 -0.38 -20.63
CA GLU A 177 -8.48 -0.57 -19.78
C GLU A 177 -8.49 -2.01 -19.26
N ALA A 178 -8.84 -2.19 -17.98
CA ALA A 178 -8.98 -3.51 -17.38
C ALA A 178 -10.17 -3.53 -16.41
N THR A 179 -10.81 -4.69 -16.31
CA THR A 179 -11.83 -4.97 -15.28
C THR A 179 -11.35 -6.16 -14.46
N VAL A 180 -11.23 -5.97 -13.15
CA VAL A 180 -10.83 -6.99 -12.19
C VAL A 180 -11.95 -7.12 -11.15
N GLY A 181 -12.77 -8.16 -11.24
CA GLY A 181 -13.99 -8.24 -10.45
C GLY A 181 -14.91 -7.03 -10.69
N ASP A 182 -15.25 -6.31 -9.63
CA ASP A 182 -16.07 -5.09 -9.70
C ASP A 182 -15.26 -3.81 -9.92
N GLU A 183 -13.93 -3.91 -10.00
CA GLU A 183 -13.02 -2.79 -10.16
C GLU A 183 -12.75 -2.51 -11.65
N GLN A 184 -12.73 -1.23 -12.03
CA GLN A 184 -12.39 -0.79 -13.37
C GLN A 184 -11.14 0.10 -13.32
N HIS A 185 -10.22 -0.18 -14.21
CA HIS A 185 -8.96 0.54 -14.35
C HIS A 185 -8.86 1.16 -15.74
N ARG A 186 -8.53 2.45 -15.81
CA ARG A 186 -8.21 3.13 -17.06
C ARG A 186 -6.88 3.86 -16.91
N VAL A 187 -6.02 3.69 -17.89
CA VAL A 187 -4.67 4.28 -17.88
C VAL A 187 -4.47 5.14 -19.12
N TRP A 188 -3.91 6.33 -18.94
CA TRP A 188 -3.48 7.23 -20.04
C TRP A 188 -1.98 7.50 -19.89
N ALA A 189 -1.25 7.43 -20.99
CA ALA A 189 0.17 7.77 -21.02
C ALA A 189 0.35 9.22 -21.46
N ILE A 190 0.89 10.06 -20.58
CA ILE A 190 1.21 11.47 -20.84
C ILE A 190 2.71 11.55 -21.14
N GLY A 191 3.06 11.58 -22.43
CA GLY A 191 4.45 11.57 -22.93
C GLY A 191 4.92 12.91 -23.47
N ASP A 192 4.06 13.90 -23.59
CA ASP A 192 4.43 15.21 -24.07
C ASP A 192 5.23 15.99 -23.00
N ARG A 193 6.17 16.82 -23.49
CA ARG A 193 7.11 17.55 -22.63
C ARG A 193 6.41 18.53 -21.67
N MET A 194 5.31 19.11 -22.11
CA MET A 194 4.56 20.10 -21.32
C MET A 194 3.84 19.43 -20.16
N GLY A 195 3.11 18.34 -20.40
CA GLY A 195 2.43 17.57 -19.38
C GLY A 195 3.38 16.97 -18.35
N ILE A 196 4.50 16.38 -18.79
CA ILE A 196 5.55 15.88 -17.89
C ILE A 196 6.10 17.03 -17.04
N GLY A 197 6.39 18.20 -17.63
CA GLY A 197 6.89 19.37 -16.92
C GLY A 197 5.93 19.86 -15.85
N GLU A 198 4.63 19.94 -16.17
CA GLU A 198 3.57 20.38 -15.25
C GLU A 198 3.51 19.47 -14.01
N PHE A 199 3.50 18.15 -14.19
CA PHE A 199 3.49 17.22 -13.05
C PHE A 199 4.75 17.29 -12.20
N ARG A 200 5.91 17.43 -12.84
CA ARG A 200 7.19 17.57 -12.13
C ARG A 200 7.22 18.84 -11.30
N GLU A 201 6.84 19.97 -11.85
CA GLU A 201 6.81 21.26 -11.15
C GLU A 201 5.81 21.27 -9.99
N ALA A 202 4.65 20.67 -10.21
CA ALA A 202 3.62 20.57 -9.18
C ALA A 202 4.07 19.70 -8.00
N LEU A 203 4.65 18.52 -8.26
CA LEU A 203 5.15 17.62 -7.22
C LEU A 203 6.43 18.11 -6.56
N ALA A 204 7.25 18.87 -7.27
CA ALA A 204 8.50 19.43 -6.78
C ALA A 204 8.36 20.35 -5.57
N LYS A 205 7.17 20.72 -5.17
CA LYS A 205 6.87 21.56 -3.99
C LYS A 205 6.20 20.79 -2.85
N ARG A 206 6.13 19.46 -2.95
CA ARG A 206 5.33 18.63 -2.06
C ARG A 206 6.15 17.52 -1.44
N ARG A 207 5.76 17.12 -0.23
CA ARG A 207 6.18 15.88 0.39
C ARG A 207 5.30 14.74 -0.09
N VAL A 208 5.85 13.54 -0.16
CA VAL A 208 5.12 12.31 -0.45
C VAL A 208 5.09 11.46 0.81
N TYR A 209 3.91 11.10 1.26
CA TYR A 209 3.72 10.19 2.39
C TYR A 209 3.43 8.79 1.82
N ILE A 210 4.24 7.80 2.18
CA ILE A 210 4.03 6.43 1.70
C ILE A 210 2.77 5.89 2.36
N ALA A 211 1.76 5.61 1.57
CA ALA A 211 0.48 5.05 1.99
C ALA A 211 0.54 3.51 2.07
N ASP A 212 1.20 2.89 1.07
CA ASP A 212 1.39 1.44 0.98
C ASP A 212 2.72 1.12 0.29
N GLY A 213 3.26 -0.08 0.57
CA GLY A 213 4.52 -0.51 -0.06
C GLY A 213 5.78 -0.05 0.66
N HIS A 214 5.75 0.18 1.96
CA HIS A 214 6.93 0.53 2.77
C HIS A 214 8.09 -0.44 2.57
N HIS A 215 7.82 -1.76 2.53
CA HIS A 215 8.84 -2.78 2.24
C HIS A 215 9.45 -2.60 0.85
N ARG A 216 8.65 -2.29 -0.18
CA ARG A 216 9.11 -2.04 -1.56
C ARG A 216 9.99 -0.81 -1.64
N TYR A 217 9.63 0.26 -0.92
CA TYR A 217 10.43 1.47 -0.85
C TYR A 217 11.78 1.24 -0.16
N GLU A 218 11.80 0.61 1.01
CA GLU A 218 13.05 0.30 1.73
C GLU A 218 13.91 -0.72 0.95
N THR A 219 13.29 -1.65 0.22
CA THR A 219 13.98 -2.55 -0.70
C THR A 219 14.67 -1.79 -1.83
N ALA A 220 13.99 -0.80 -2.42
CA ALA A 220 14.59 0.03 -3.47
C ALA A 220 15.78 0.86 -2.94
N LEU A 221 15.69 1.40 -1.72
CA LEU A 221 16.81 2.08 -1.04
C LEU A 221 17.99 1.12 -0.78
N ALA A 222 17.71 -0.11 -0.33
CA ALA A 222 18.74 -1.11 -0.12
C ALA A 222 19.43 -1.51 -1.44
N TYR A 223 18.65 -1.68 -2.51
CA TYR A 223 19.18 -2.00 -3.84
C TYR A 223 20.02 -0.84 -4.41
N LEU A 224 19.59 0.41 -4.20
CA LEU A 224 20.38 1.60 -4.56
C LEU A 224 21.71 1.64 -3.78
N ALA A 225 21.69 1.37 -2.48
CA ALA A 225 22.92 1.31 -1.67
C ALA A 225 23.88 0.21 -2.13
N GLU A 226 23.34 -0.93 -2.58
CA GLU A 226 24.13 -2.09 -3.04
C GLU A 226 24.73 -1.88 -4.45
N ARG A 227 23.96 -1.27 -5.37
CA ARG A 227 24.28 -1.22 -6.81
C ARG A 227 24.48 0.18 -7.37
N GLY A 228 24.21 1.21 -6.59
CA GLY A 228 24.24 2.60 -7.05
C GLY A 228 25.62 3.26 -7.03
N ALA A 229 26.66 2.57 -6.55
CA ALA A 229 27.99 3.14 -6.51
C ALA A 229 28.48 3.51 -7.93
N GLY A 230 28.76 4.81 -8.18
CA GLY A 230 29.16 5.31 -9.48
C GLY A 230 28.04 5.49 -10.52
N ALA A 231 26.77 5.23 -10.14
CA ALA A 231 25.64 5.49 -11.02
C ALA A 231 25.45 7.02 -11.24
N ALA A 232 25.00 7.39 -12.45
CA ALA A 232 24.62 8.77 -12.72
C ALA A 232 23.46 9.22 -11.81
N ALA A 233 23.36 10.52 -11.54
CA ALA A 233 22.35 11.07 -10.65
C ALA A 233 20.90 10.79 -11.10
N ASP A 234 20.69 10.61 -12.39
CA ASP A 234 19.41 10.31 -13.04
C ASP A 234 19.25 8.82 -13.42
N ALA A 235 20.18 7.96 -12.96
CA ALA A 235 20.13 6.53 -13.26
C ALA A 235 18.82 5.90 -12.75
N PRO A 236 18.20 4.97 -13.52
CA PRO A 236 16.93 4.34 -13.15
C PRO A 236 16.90 3.73 -11.77
N ILE A 237 18.03 3.23 -11.28
CA ILE A 237 18.18 2.65 -9.93
C ILE A 237 17.94 3.67 -8.81
N GLY A 238 18.09 4.99 -9.08
CA GLY A 238 17.81 6.07 -8.13
C GLY A 238 16.33 6.38 -7.93
N TYR A 239 15.44 5.62 -8.57
CA TYR A 239 14.00 5.84 -8.55
C TYR A 239 13.23 4.55 -8.28
N VAL A 240 12.03 4.67 -7.73
CA VAL A 240 11.08 3.58 -7.53
C VAL A 240 9.77 3.86 -8.28
N LEU A 241 9.11 2.82 -8.78
CA LEU A 241 7.75 2.94 -9.32
C LEU A 241 6.80 3.36 -8.21
N ALA A 242 6.13 4.49 -8.38
CA ALA A 242 5.15 5.01 -7.44
C ALA A 242 3.81 5.26 -8.14
N TYR A 243 2.71 4.94 -7.46
CA TYR A 243 1.38 5.48 -7.72
C TYR A 243 1.13 6.59 -6.72
N LEU A 244 0.94 7.81 -7.19
CA LEU A 244 0.75 9.00 -6.36
C LEU A 244 -0.67 9.53 -6.51
N CYS A 245 -1.35 9.76 -5.39
CA CYS A 245 -2.73 10.24 -5.31
C CYS A 245 -2.80 11.43 -4.36
N ALA A 246 -3.67 12.40 -4.67
CA ALA A 246 -3.93 13.50 -3.75
C ALA A 246 -4.59 13.01 -2.45
N ALA A 247 -4.20 13.58 -1.31
CA ALA A 247 -4.74 13.18 0.00
C ALA A 247 -6.23 13.55 0.15
N ASP A 248 -6.68 14.53 -0.61
CA ASP A 248 -8.06 14.99 -0.68
C ASP A 248 -8.86 14.40 -1.87
N ASP A 249 -8.28 13.43 -2.60
CA ASP A 249 -9.01 12.72 -3.66
C ASP A 249 -10.26 12.04 -3.09
N PRO A 250 -11.46 12.30 -3.67
CA PRO A 250 -12.72 11.78 -3.14
C PRO A 250 -12.83 10.26 -3.17
N GLY A 251 -11.94 9.57 -3.87
CA GLY A 251 -11.84 8.12 -3.91
C GLY A 251 -10.78 7.55 -2.98
N LEU A 252 -10.00 8.38 -2.28
CA LEU A 252 -9.04 7.86 -1.30
C LEU A 252 -9.80 7.24 -0.11
N ARG A 253 -9.54 5.96 0.16
CA ARG A 253 -10.14 5.23 1.28
C ARG A 253 -9.08 4.56 2.12
N ILE A 254 -9.20 4.75 3.43
CA ILE A 254 -8.37 4.08 4.43
C ILE A 254 -9.31 3.30 5.34
N PHE A 255 -9.13 1.99 5.39
CA PHE A 255 -9.86 1.14 6.30
C PHE A 255 -9.02 0.83 7.53
N ALA A 256 -9.69 0.58 8.64
CA ALA A 256 -9.06 0.00 9.80
C ALA A 256 -8.57 -1.41 9.47
N THR A 257 -7.52 -1.82 10.15
CA THR A 257 -7.15 -3.23 10.20
C THR A 257 -7.52 -3.73 11.59
N HIS A 258 -8.45 -4.66 11.66
CA HIS A 258 -8.88 -5.28 12.92
C HIS A 258 -7.89 -6.37 13.33
N ARG A 259 -7.88 -6.74 14.61
CA ARG A 259 -7.02 -7.79 15.14
C ARG A 259 -7.88 -8.96 15.57
N VAL A 260 -7.56 -10.13 15.06
CA VAL A 260 -8.20 -11.40 15.42
C VAL A 260 -7.22 -12.18 16.28
N VAL A 261 -7.58 -12.42 17.54
CA VAL A 261 -6.71 -13.05 18.54
C VAL A 261 -7.25 -14.43 18.88
N ARG A 262 -6.40 -15.45 18.76
CA ARG A 262 -6.70 -16.81 19.20
C ARG A 262 -5.83 -17.16 20.40
N GLY A 263 -6.48 -17.58 21.53
CA GLY A 263 -5.80 -17.76 22.81
C GLY A 263 -5.73 -16.44 23.58
N ASN A 264 -6.53 -16.28 24.62
CA ASN A 264 -6.97 -14.97 25.08
C ASN A 264 -6.68 -14.62 26.54
N GLY A 265 -6.14 -15.53 27.33
CA GLY A 265 -5.91 -15.25 28.75
C GLY A 265 -4.95 -14.07 29.04
N ALA A 266 -4.02 -13.80 28.14
CA ALA A 266 -3.12 -12.65 28.22
C ALA A 266 -3.85 -11.35 27.87
N LEU A 267 -4.75 -11.40 26.86
CA LEU A 267 -5.54 -10.26 26.43
C LEU A 267 -6.45 -9.73 27.53
N ASP A 268 -7.17 -10.62 28.24
CA ASP A 268 -8.06 -10.21 29.33
C ASP A 268 -7.30 -9.50 30.45
N ARG A 269 -6.16 -10.05 30.87
CA ARG A 269 -5.30 -9.41 31.88
C ARG A 269 -4.82 -8.02 31.44
N ALA A 270 -4.45 -7.87 30.16
CA ALA A 270 -4.03 -6.58 29.64
C ALA A 270 -5.20 -5.58 29.59
N ILE A 271 -6.38 -6.01 29.16
CA ILE A 271 -7.58 -5.17 29.18
C ILE A 271 -7.87 -4.70 30.60
N ASP A 272 -7.95 -5.63 31.56
CA ASP A 272 -8.27 -5.31 32.97
C ASP A 272 -7.22 -4.37 33.59
N ARG A 273 -5.98 -4.42 33.14
CA ARG A 273 -4.91 -3.53 33.60
C ARG A 273 -5.07 -2.10 33.11
N TYR A 274 -5.36 -1.92 31.83
CA TYR A 274 -5.27 -0.61 31.18
C TYR A 274 -6.61 0.03 30.82
N PHE A 275 -7.70 -0.76 30.71
CA PHE A 275 -8.97 -0.29 30.19
C PHE A 275 -10.14 -0.61 31.13
N GLU A 276 -11.15 0.26 31.08
CA GLU A 276 -12.50 -0.01 31.56
C GLU A 276 -13.32 -0.59 30.41
N ARG A 277 -14.26 -1.52 30.72
CA ARG A 277 -15.14 -2.17 29.75
C ARG A 277 -16.55 -1.65 29.91
N SER A 278 -17.20 -1.30 28.82
CA SER A 278 -18.60 -0.92 28.78
C SER A 278 -19.32 -1.74 27.71
N PRO A 279 -20.38 -2.50 28.05
CA PRO A 279 -21.19 -3.22 27.07
C PRO A 279 -21.81 -2.24 26.06
N ILE A 280 -21.84 -2.64 24.80
CA ILE A 280 -22.50 -1.89 23.73
C ILE A 280 -23.33 -2.84 22.86
N ASP A 281 -24.32 -2.27 22.17
CA ASP A 281 -25.12 -3.02 21.19
C ASP A 281 -24.36 -3.20 19.87
N ALA A 282 -24.55 -4.34 19.23
CA ALA A 282 -23.93 -4.64 17.91
C ALA A 282 -24.27 -3.58 16.85
N GLY A 283 -25.45 -2.98 16.91
CA GLY A 283 -25.87 -1.90 16.00
C GLY A 283 -25.11 -0.59 16.17
N ALA A 284 -24.49 -0.38 17.32
CA ALA A 284 -23.74 0.84 17.64
C ALA A 284 -22.31 0.85 17.06
N ILE A 285 -21.84 -0.24 16.42
CA ILE A 285 -20.46 -0.35 15.90
C ILE A 285 -20.14 0.78 14.89
N GLY A 286 -21.11 1.19 14.08
CA GLY A 286 -20.96 2.26 13.08
C GLY A 286 -20.78 3.66 13.69
N ASP A 287 -21.29 3.88 14.91
CA ASP A 287 -21.31 5.16 15.61
C ASP A 287 -20.23 5.29 16.69
N ILE A 288 -19.41 4.24 16.88
CA ILE A 288 -18.39 4.20 17.92
C ILE A 288 -17.31 5.25 17.64
N GLN A 289 -17.36 6.31 18.44
CA GLN A 289 -16.34 7.35 18.52
C GLN A 289 -15.10 6.84 19.27
N PRO A 290 -13.92 7.43 19.06
CA PRO A 290 -12.63 6.74 18.93
C PRO A 290 -12.39 5.74 20.06
N GLY A 291 -12.17 4.48 19.68
CA GLY A 291 -11.93 3.46 20.68
C GLY A 291 -11.56 2.12 20.08
N ILE A 292 -11.40 1.18 20.98
CA ILE A 292 -11.21 -0.23 20.70
C ILE A 292 -12.50 -0.93 21.14
N VAL A 293 -13.08 -1.77 20.27
CA VAL A 293 -14.19 -2.63 20.65
C VAL A 293 -13.72 -4.07 20.64
N VAL A 294 -13.92 -4.74 21.76
CA VAL A 294 -13.69 -6.19 21.90
C VAL A 294 -14.97 -6.92 21.56
N VAL A 295 -14.86 -7.91 20.67
CA VAL A 295 -15.98 -8.80 20.32
C VAL A 295 -15.58 -10.24 20.61
N ARG A 296 -16.42 -10.93 21.40
CA ARG A 296 -16.25 -12.34 21.76
C ARG A 296 -17.61 -12.96 22.12
N ASP A 297 -17.87 -14.15 21.64
CA ASP A 297 -19.08 -14.91 21.98
C ASP A 297 -20.38 -14.09 21.82
N GLY A 298 -20.46 -13.29 20.73
CA GLY A 298 -21.58 -12.42 20.43
C GLY A 298 -21.74 -11.20 21.35
N ARG A 299 -20.79 -10.95 22.27
CA ARG A 299 -20.77 -9.78 23.14
C ARG A 299 -19.83 -8.72 22.59
N TYR A 300 -20.25 -7.47 22.71
CA TYR A 300 -19.51 -6.30 22.27
C TYR A 300 -19.23 -5.41 23.48
N GLU A 301 -17.96 -5.10 23.70
CA GLU A 301 -17.50 -4.25 24.80
C GLU A 301 -16.61 -3.15 24.26
N GLN A 302 -16.97 -1.89 24.51
CA GLN A 302 -16.10 -0.76 24.25
C GLN A 302 -15.05 -0.65 25.34
N LEU A 303 -13.80 -0.48 24.95
CA LEU A 303 -12.70 -0.23 25.86
C LEU A 303 -12.44 1.27 25.97
N GLN A 304 -12.41 1.77 27.20
CA GLN A 304 -12.01 3.12 27.53
C GLN A 304 -10.72 3.08 28.34
N LEU A 305 -9.70 3.82 27.90
CA LEU A 305 -8.43 3.89 28.61
C LEU A 305 -8.65 4.47 30.02
N LYS A 306 -8.14 3.80 31.06
CA LYS A 306 -8.22 4.28 32.45
C LYS A 306 -7.44 5.59 32.59
N ALA A 307 -7.95 6.50 33.42
CA ALA A 307 -7.32 7.80 33.66
C ALA A 307 -5.91 7.69 34.28
N ASP A 308 -5.67 6.63 35.03
CA ASP A 308 -4.39 6.32 35.68
C ASP A 308 -3.54 5.28 34.95
N ALA A 309 -3.90 4.93 33.72
CA ALA A 309 -3.16 3.96 32.91
C ALA A 309 -1.71 4.41 32.69
N ASP A 310 -0.76 3.53 32.95
CA ASP A 310 0.65 3.76 32.65
C ASP A 310 0.90 3.68 31.15
N LEU A 311 1.12 4.82 30.52
CA LEU A 311 1.44 4.98 29.11
C LEU A 311 2.93 5.17 28.84
N SER A 312 3.81 4.88 29.79
CA SER A 312 5.26 5.06 29.64
C SER A 312 5.84 4.25 28.47
N SER A 313 5.22 3.10 28.15
CA SER A 313 5.59 2.24 27.02
C SER A 313 5.03 2.70 25.68
N VAL A 314 4.09 3.66 25.67
CA VAL A 314 3.48 4.21 24.44
C VAL A 314 4.16 5.52 24.08
N LYS A 315 4.69 5.64 22.88
CA LYS A 315 5.31 6.86 22.41
C LYS A 315 4.36 8.05 22.51
N PRO A 316 4.83 9.26 22.88
CA PRO A 316 3.95 10.41 23.04
C PRO A 316 3.03 10.69 21.86
N ALA A 317 3.55 10.61 20.63
CA ALA A 317 2.77 10.82 19.40
C ALA A 317 1.72 9.73 19.10
N TRP A 318 1.70 8.63 19.86
CA TRP A 318 0.81 7.48 19.68
C TRP A 318 -0.28 7.36 20.74
N ARG A 319 -0.20 8.13 21.83
CA ARG A 319 -1.02 7.96 23.03
C ARG A 319 -2.51 8.13 22.79
N ASP A 320 -2.87 8.96 21.83
CA ASP A 320 -4.23 9.24 21.39
C ASP A 320 -4.75 8.28 20.29
N LEU A 321 -3.93 7.34 19.84
CA LEU A 321 -4.27 6.44 18.74
C LEU A 321 -4.70 5.06 19.23
N PRO A 322 -5.98 4.67 19.04
CA PRO A 322 -6.49 3.37 19.48
C PRO A 322 -5.68 2.17 18.95
N VAL A 323 -5.19 2.27 17.72
CA VAL A 323 -4.35 1.22 17.12
C VAL A 323 -3.03 1.05 17.86
N ALA A 324 -2.40 2.14 18.26
CA ALA A 324 -1.14 2.09 19.00
C ALA A 324 -1.36 1.63 20.46
N GLN A 325 -2.46 2.06 21.08
CA GLN A 325 -2.87 1.54 22.38
C GLN A 325 -3.12 0.03 22.33
N ALA A 326 -3.82 -0.45 21.30
CA ALA A 326 -4.03 -1.89 21.12
C ALA A 326 -2.70 -2.64 20.96
N GLU A 327 -1.79 -2.16 20.12
CA GLU A 327 -0.52 -2.82 19.87
C GLU A 327 0.41 -2.84 21.09
N GLU A 328 0.54 -1.71 21.78
CA GLU A 328 1.50 -1.55 22.87
C GLU A 328 0.98 -2.02 24.23
N LEU A 329 -0.31 -1.84 24.50
CA LEU A 329 -0.88 -2.15 25.80
C LEU A 329 -1.57 -3.53 25.86
N LEU A 330 -2.17 -3.97 24.74
CA LEU A 330 -2.92 -5.23 24.69
C LEU A 330 -2.15 -6.35 24.02
N LEU A 331 -1.66 -6.11 22.82
CA LEU A 331 -1.17 -7.18 21.94
C LEU A 331 0.30 -7.55 22.19
N ARG A 332 1.08 -6.70 22.84
CA ARG A 332 2.46 -7.04 23.22
C ARG A 332 2.51 -8.26 24.13
N ASP A 333 1.70 -8.28 25.18
CA ASP A 333 1.64 -9.41 26.12
C ASP A 333 1.02 -10.64 25.48
N VAL A 334 0.06 -10.46 24.57
CA VAL A 334 -0.55 -11.54 23.77
C VAL A 334 0.51 -12.22 22.89
N ARG A 335 1.34 -11.45 22.18
CA ARG A 335 2.45 -12.00 21.38
C ARG A 335 3.45 -12.78 22.22
N ASN A 336 3.81 -12.24 23.38
CA ASN A 336 4.73 -12.88 24.31
C ASN A 336 4.17 -14.19 24.88
N SER A 337 2.86 -14.36 24.94
CA SER A 337 2.20 -15.60 25.38
C SER A 337 2.15 -16.69 24.30
N GLY A 338 2.60 -16.42 23.08
CA GLY A 338 2.53 -17.34 21.93
C GLY A 338 1.13 -17.46 21.31
N ALA A 339 0.18 -16.60 21.67
CA ALA A 339 -1.14 -16.56 21.05
C ALA A 339 -1.05 -16.06 19.59
N GLU A 340 -1.90 -16.59 18.74
CA GLU A 340 -1.97 -16.21 17.33
C GLU A 340 -2.70 -14.87 17.18
N ILE A 341 -2.11 -13.95 16.41
CA ILE A 341 -2.73 -12.67 16.03
C ILE A 341 -2.75 -12.59 14.51
N THR A 342 -3.94 -12.48 13.93
CA THR A 342 -4.12 -12.20 12.50
C THR A 342 -4.78 -10.83 12.28
N TYR A 343 -4.68 -10.32 11.06
CA TYR A 343 -5.09 -8.97 10.71
C TYR A 343 -6.15 -9.04 9.62
N GLU A 344 -7.27 -8.35 9.83
CA GLU A 344 -8.40 -8.35 8.91
C GLU A 344 -8.93 -6.93 8.70
N HIS A 345 -9.17 -6.52 7.47
CA HIS A 345 -9.69 -5.20 7.14
C HIS A 345 -11.21 -5.21 6.88
N ASP A 346 -11.77 -6.36 6.52
CA ASP A 346 -13.22 -6.53 6.40
C ASP A 346 -13.83 -6.85 7.77
N THR A 347 -14.67 -5.94 8.25
CA THR A 347 -15.33 -6.08 9.57
C THR A 347 -16.18 -7.35 9.65
N LYS A 348 -16.85 -7.76 8.55
CA LYS A 348 -17.68 -8.97 8.57
C LYS A 348 -16.84 -10.23 8.67
N ALA A 349 -15.73 -10.28 7.90
CA ALA A 349 -14.78 -11.38 7.98
C ALA A 349 -14.12 -11.46 9.36
N ALA A 350 -13.74 -10.31 9.94
CA ALA A 350 -13.22 -10.25 11.31
C ALA A 350 -14.23 -10.81 12.31
N LEU A 351 -15.50 -10.37 12.24
CA LEU A 351 -16.56 -10.83 13.15
C LEU A 351 -16.87 -12.32 12.98
N ALA A 352 -16.83 -12.85 11.77
CA ALA A 352 -17.04 -14.29 11.53
C ALA A 352 -16.00 -15.17 12.26
N ALA A 353 -14.79 -14.65 12.52
CA ALA A 353 -13.78 -15.38 13.28
C ALA A 353 -14.20 -15.62 14.75
N THR A 354 -15.13 -14.84 15.32
CA THR A 354 -15.64 -15.06 16.67
C THR A 354 -16.45 -16.35 16.78
N GLU A 355 -17.09 -16.80 15.70
CA GLU A 355 -17.83 -18.08 15.66
C GLU A 355 -16.87 -19.28 15.83
N ALA A 356 -15.60 -19.12 15.46
CA ALA A 356 -14.52 -20.08 15.67
C ALA A 356 -13.75 -19.84 16.99
N GLY A 357 -14.34 -19.11 17.95
CA GLY A 357 -13.77 -18.88 19.27
C GLY A 357 -12.65 -17.84 19.34
N ALA A 358 -12.45 -17.04 18.28
CA ALA A 358 -11.49 -15.94 18.33
C ALA A 358 -12.07 -14.74 19.10
N THR A 359 -11.18 -13.91 19.66
CA THR A 359 -11.52 -12.56 20.14
C THR A 359 -11.12 -11.55 19.10
N VAL A 360 -11.99 -10.63 18.74
CA VAL A 360 -11.73 -9.59 17.74
C VAL A 360 -11.61 -8.23 18.43
N LEU A 361 -10.55 -7.51 18.12
CA LEU A 361 -10.40 -6.09 18.42
C LEU A 361 -10.79 -5.29 17.19
N LEU A 362 -11.97 -4.70 17.19
CA LEU A 362 -12.37 -3.75 16.15
C LEU A 362 -11.74 -2.41 16.46
N LEU A 363 -11.06 -1.85 15.46
CA LEU A 363 -10.36 -0.57 15.53
C LEU A 363 -10.95 0.42 14.54
N ARG A 364 -10.80 1.71 14.83
CA ARG A 364 -11.14 2.79 13.89
C ARG A 364 -10.01 2.97 12.87
N ALA A 365 -10.36 3.34 11.66
CA ALA A 365 -9.40 3.75 10.65
C ALA A 365 -8.67 5.04 11.08
N VAL A 366 -7.39 5.10 10.78
CA VAL A 366 -6.58 6.32 10.95
C VAL A 366 -6.83 7.22 9.74
N ASP A 367 -7.10 8.49 9.97
CA ASP A 367 -7.31 9.46 8.91
C ASP A 367 -5.98 9.96 8.31
N PRO A 368 -5.99 10.53 7.07
CA PRO A 368 -4.77 11.02 6.40
C PRO A 368 -4.03 12.10 7.18
N GLU A 369 -4.73 12.96 7.92
CA GLU A 369 -4.10 14.04 8.72
C GLU A 369 -3.30 13.47 9.88
N THR A 370 -3.83 12.46 10.56
CA THR A 370 -3.11 11.73 11.62
C THR A 370 -1.86 11.04 11.08
N LEU A 371 -1.95 10.41 9.88
CA LEU A 371 -0.77 9.81 9.24
C LEU A 371 0.30 10.85 8.96
N ARG A 372 -0.09 11.99 8.42
CA ARG A 372 0.81 13.12 8.17
C ARG A 372 1.45 13.60 9.46
N ARG A 373 0.66 13.88 10.50
CA ARG A 373 1.13 14.35 11.81
C ARG A 373 2.20 13.43 12.41
N VAL A 374 1.98 12.12 12.34
CA VAL A 374 2.94 11.12 12.85
C VAL A 374 4.21 11.09 12.00
N ALA A 375 4.07 11.10 10.68
CA ALA A 375 5.22 11.09 9.77
C ALA A 375 6.04 12.38 9.88
N ASP A 376 5.40 13.55 9.98
CA ASP A 376 6.07 14.86 10.14
C ASP A 376 6.82 14.96 11.50
N ALA A 377 6.36 14.23 12.52
CA ALA A 377 7.09 14.09 13.79
C ALA A 377 8.31 13.14 13.69
N GLY A 378 8.60 12.58 12.51
CA GLY A 378 9.65 11.58 12.31
C GLY A 378 9.33 10.22 12.94
N GLU A 379 8.07 10.00 13.29
CA GLU A 379 7.61 8.78 13.93
C GLU A 379 6.99 7.82 12.91
N ARG A 380 6.93 6.54 13.27
CA ARG A 380 6.30 5.48 12.45
C ARG A 380 5.28 4.75 13.28
N LEU A 381 4.08 4.58 12.76
CA LEU A 381 3.01 3.80 13.38
C LEU A 381 3.36 2.30 13.46
N PRO A 382 2.71 1.56 14.36
CA PRO A 382 2.78 0.11 14.35
C PRO A 382 2.38 -0.46 12.98
N GLN A 383 2.85 -1.68 12.72
CA GLN A 383 2.52 -2.36 11.47
C GLN A 383 1.03 -2.67 11.34
N LYS A 384 0.55 -2.74 10.09
CA LYS A 384 -0.85 -3.01 9.81
C LYS A 384 -1.80 -2.02 10.50
N THR A 385 -1.39 -0.75 10.58
CA THR A 385 -2.24 0.33 11.11
C THR A 385 -3.30 0.76 10.11
N THR A 386 -2.94 0.77 8.83
CA THR A 386 -3.79 1.27 7.74
C THR A 386 -3.97 0.22 6.66
N TYR A 387 -5.13 0.26 6.02
CA TYR A 387 -5.40 -0.47 4.79
C TYR A 387 -5.96 0.49 3.75
N PHE A 388 -5.09 0.94 2.84
CA PHE A 388 -5.49 1.76 1.71
C PHE A 388 -6.23 0.89 0.68
N PHE A 389 -7.49 1.22 0.45
CA PHE A 389 -8.42 0.43 -0.36
C PHE A 389 -8.85 1.18 -1.62
N PRO A 390 -9.05 0.46 -2.73
CA PRO A 390 -8.51 -0.86 -2.99
C PRO A 390 -7.01 -0.79 -3.29
N LYS A 391 -6.33 -1.94 -3.31
CA LYS A 391 -4.91 -1.99 -3.65
C LYS A 391 -4.70 -1.68 -5.13
N VAL A 392 -3.58 -1.05 -5.46
CA VAL A 392 -3.19 -0.81 -6.85
C VAL A 392 -2.69 -2.12 -7.45
N PRO A 393 -3.26 -2.62 -8.56
CA PRO A 393 -2.90 -3.91 -9.12
C PRO A 393 -1.46 -3.92 -9.67
N ALA A 394 -0.78 -5.05 -9.52
CA ALA A 394 0.48 -5.34 -10.17
C ALA A 394 0.24 -5.82 -11.62
N GLY A 395 1.19 -5.53 -12.50
CA GLY A 395 1.12 -5.89 -13.92
C GLY A 395 0.46 -4.85 -14.84
N LEU A 396 -0.30 -3.88 -14.29
CA LEU A 396 -0.95 -2.83 -15.09
C LEU A 396 0.08 -1.83 -15.65
N VAL A 397 0.97 -1.38 -14.78
CA VAL A 397 2.11 -0.50 -15.13
C VAL A 397 3.33 -1.01 -14.37
N VAL A 398 4.34 -1.46 -15.10
CA VAL A 398 5.54 -2.08 -14.55
C VAL A 398 6.76 -1.27 -14.99
N ARG A 399 7.76 -1.12 -14.12
CA ARG A 399 8.92 -0.28 -14.41
C ARG A 399 10.21 -1.11 -14.40
N PRO A 400 10.78 -1.42 -15.60
CA PRO A 400 12.14 -1.94 -15.74
C PRO A 400 13.18 -0.92 -15.27
N LEU A 401 14.33 -1.38 -14.80
CA LEU A 401 15.48 -0.57 -14.40
C LEU A 401 16.60 -0.55 -15.45
N ASP A 402 16.30 -0.99 -16.67
CA ASP A 402 17.17 -1.00 -17.84
C ASP A 402 16.79 0.09 -18.85
#